data_08a7f596a83f790486d9a357ff5b87c5
#
_entry.id   08a7f596a83f790486d9a357ff5b87c5
#
_cell.length_a   1.000
_cell.length_b   1.000
_cell.length_c   1.000
_cell.angle_alpha   90.00
_cell.angle_beta   90.00
_cell.angle_gamma   90.00
#
_symmetry.space_group_name_H-M   'P 1'
#
loop_
_entity.id
_entity.type
_entity.pdbx_description
1 polymer ?
#
loop_
_entity_poly.entity_id
_entity_poly.type
_entity_poly.pdbx_seq_one_letter_code
_entity_poly.pdbx_strand_id
1 'polypeptide(L)'
;DYSPTRIPTLTSETLADFDRFLDRLAQTPKHDRTFHSIVEPLAVKSAQCDRTLEPALFLQYVSTDKDIRDASVEADKAVQAWSVDMIGREDVYEAVLDAQKHAAESGTVNLNPEEQRLLDRVVLERKRNGLGLEKHKREQYQQVHPLPSEESFSRDFLSFLLATAKQKAAR
;
A
#
# COMPACT_ATOMS: atom_id res chain seq x y z
N ASP A 1 -1.01 24.32 0.26
CA ASP A 1 0.22 24.97 -0.21
C ASP A 1 1.28 23.91 -0.51
N TYR A 2 1.79 23.89 -1.76
CA TYR A 2 2.80 22.96 -2.24
C TYR A 2 4.08 23.73 -2.62
N SER A 3 4.73 24.31 -1.62
CA SER A 3 6.04 24.94 -1.82
C SER A 3 7.16 23.89 -1.95
N PRO A 4 8.32 24.23 -2.52
CA PRO A 4 9.47 23.33 -2.62
C PRO A 4 9.92 22.77 -1.29
N THR A 5 9.72 23.49 -0.18
CA THR A 5 10.06 23.04 1.18
C THR A 5 8.93 22.22 1.82
N ARG A 6 7.67 22.48 1.46
CA ARG A 6 6.51 21.76 2.03
C ARG A 6 6.32 20.38 1.42
N ILE A 7 6.59 20.18 0.14
CA ILE A 7 6.43 18.89 -0.54
C ILE A 7 7.25 17.79 0.16
N PRO A 8 8.57 17.91 0.40
CA PRO A 8 9.34 16.89 1.09
C PRO A 8 8.85 16.62 2.52
N THR A 9 8.49 17.68 3.25
CA THR A 9 7.97 17.55 4.63
C THR A 9 6.64 16.79 4.64
N LEU A 10 5.69 17.17 3.76
CA LEU A 10 4.40 16.50 3.63
C LEU A 10 4.59 15.01 3.30
N THR A 11 5.51 14.70 2.38
CA THR A 11 5.82 13.33 1.99
C THR A 11 6.34 12.54 3.18
N SER A 12 7.39 13.01 3.86
CA SER A 12 7.98 12.31 4.99
C SER A 12 6.99 12.12 6.16
N GLU A 13 6.19 13.12 6.49
CA GLU A 13 5.15 13.05 7.51
C GLU A 13 4.09 11.99 7.18
N THR A 14 3.65 11.95 5.91
CA THR A 14 2.61 11.03 5.44
C THR A 14 3.12 9.58 5.44
N LEU A 15 4.33 9.33 4.95
CA LEU A 15 4.94 8.00 4.95
C LEU A 15 5.20 7.50 6.37
N ALA A 16 5.75 8.32 7.25
CA ALA A 16 5.97 7.97 8.65
C ALA A 16 4.65 7.69 9.40
N ASP A 17 3.56 8.39 9.06
CA ASP A 17 2.25 8.09 9.63
C ASP A 17 1.68 6.77 9.12
N PHE A 18 1.95 6.43 7.86
CA PHE A 18 1.58 5.11 7.32
C PHE A 18 2.37 3.99 7.99
N ASP A 19 3.69 4.15 8.20
CA ASP A 19 4.51 3.15 8.90
C ASP A 19 4.01 2.88 10.31
N ARG A 20 3.71 3.93 11.08
CA ARG A 20 3.08 3.77 12.41
C ARG A 20 1.74 3.04 12.35
N PHE A 21 0.98 3.25 11.29
CA PHE A 21 -0.27 2.51 11.08
C PHE A 21 0.01 1.02 10.81
N LEU A 22 0.99 0.69 9.94
CA LEU A 22 1.36 -0.70 9.65
C LEU A 22 1.86 -1.43 10.90
N ASP A 23 2.64 -0.74 11.74
CA ASP A 23 3.12 -1.31 13.02
C ASP A 23 1.97 -1.70 13.94
N ARG A 24 0.97 -0.82 14.09
CA ARG A 24 -0.24 -1.13 14.86
C ARG A 24 -1.05 -2.27 14.25
N LEU A 25 -1.17 -2.28 12.92
CA LEU A 25 -1.90 -3.31 12.20
C LEU A 25 -1.27 -4.70 12.41
N ALA A 26 0.05 -4.78 12.32
CA ALA A 26 0.80 -6.02 12.53
C ALA A 26 0.68 -6.55 13.98
N GLN A 27 0.51 -5.66 14.95
CA GLN A 27 0.32 -6.00 16.36
C GLN A 27 -1.10 -6.48 16.71
N THR A 28 -2.04 -6.47 15.76
CA THR A 28 -3.40 -7.00 15.99
C THR A 28 -3.31 -8.48 16.39
N PRO A 29 -3.94 -8.88 17.53
CA PRO A 29 -3.94 -10.27 17.98
C PRO A 29 -4.48 -11.20 16.90
N LYS A 30 -3.93 -12.42 16.78
CA LYS A 30 -4.29 -13.34 15.69
C LYS A 30 -5.78 -13.67 15.63
N HIS A 31 -6.44 -13.80 16.78
CA HIS A 31 -7.87 -14.09 16.85
C HIS A 31 -8.78 -12.93 16.41
N ASP A 32 -8.22 -11.70 16.37
CA ASP A 32 -8.92 -10.50 15.92
C ASP A 32 -8.61 -10.13 14.46
N ARG A 33 -7.72 -10.88 13.78
CA ARG A 33 -7.33 -10.62 12.41
C ARG A 33 -8.42 -11.04 11.44
N THR A 34 -9.28 -10.10 11.09
CA THR A 34 -10.40 -10.28 10.16
C THR A 34 -10.22 -9.36 8.94
N PHE A 35 -11.04 -9.53 7.91
CA PHE A 35 -11.11 -8.58 6.80
C PHE A 35 -11.29 -7.13 7.29
N HIS A 36 -12.23 -6.92 8.21
CA HIS A 36 -12.58 -5.57 8.71
C HIS A 36 -11.53 -4.97 9.65
N SER A 37 -10.73 -5.78 10.32
CA SER A 37 -9.67 -5.29 11.21
C SER A 37 -8.31 -5.11 10.53
N ILE A 38 -8.06 -5.80 9.40
CA ILE A 38 -6.77 -5.81 8.69
C ILE A 38 -6.90 -5.20 7.30
N VAL A 39 -7.71 -5.80 6.42
CA VAL A 39 -7.70 -5.49 4.98
C VAL A 39 -8.42 -4.17 4.68
N GLU A 40 -9.57 -3.97 5.27
CA GLU A 40 -10.35 -2.74 5.09
C GLU A 40 -9.61 -1.49 5.61
N PRO A 41 -9.04 -1.47 6.85
CA PRO A 41 -8.26 -0.34 7.32
C PRO A 41 -7.00 -0.08 6.48
N LEU A 42 -6.35 -1.14 5.97
CA LEU A 42 -5.21 -1.00 5.08
C LEU A 42 -5.60 -0.29 3.77
N ALA A 43 -6.71 -0.68 3.15
CA ALA A 43 -7.22 -0.06 1.94
C ALA A 43 -7.62 1.41 2.17
N VAL A 44 -8.28 1.71 3.28
CA VAL A 44 -8.67 3.09 3.65
C VAL A 44 -7.43 3.96 3.88
N LYS A 45 -6.43 3.44 4.59
CA LYS A 45 -5.18 4.16 4.86
C LYS A 45 -4.39 4.45 3.58
N SER A 46 -4.31 3.48 2.66
CA SER A 46 -3.70 3.69 1.35
C SER A 46 -4.39 4.81 0.58
N ALA A 47 -5.72 4.77 0.48
CA ALA A 47 -6.49 5.82 -0.19
C ALA A 47 -6.32 7.22 0.43
N GLN A 48 -6.13 7.30 1.75
CA GLN A 48 -5.81 8.57 2.43
C GLN A 48 -4.42 9.08 2.07
N CYS A 49 -3.43 8.18 2.03
CA CYS A 49 -2.07 8.49 1.63
C CYS A 49 -2.03 9.06 0.19
N ASP A 50 -2.67 8.37 -0.75
CA ASP A 50 -2.74 8.79 -2.16
C ASP A 50 -3.40 10.15 -2.30
N ARG A 51 -4.55 10.35 -1.68
CA ARG A 51 -5.25 11.64 -1.71
C ARG A 51 -4.37 12.78 -1.20
N THR A 52 -3.45 12.49 -0.27
CA THR A 52 -2.54 13.48 0.31
C THR A 52 -1.34 13.74 -0.61
N LEU A 53 -0.76 12.70 -1.20
CA LEU A 53 0.49 12.79 -1.94
C LEU A 53 0.31 13.00 -3.44
N GLU A 54 -0.69 12.40 -4.09
CA GLU A 54 -0.89 12.52 -5.54
C GLU A 54 -0.87 13.97 -6.06
N PRO A 55 -1.55 14.94 -5.41
CA PRO A 55 -1.49 16.33 -5.89
C PRO A 55 -0.08 16.91 -5.83
N ALA A 56 0.72 16.54 -4.82
CA ALA A 56 2.11 16.99 -4.70
C ALA A 56 3.01 16.34 -5.76
N LEU A 57 2.83 15.03 -6.00
CA LEU A 57 3.59 14.26 -6.99
C LEU A 57 3.25 14.67 -8.42
N PHE A 58 2.01 15.08 -8.68
CA PHE A 58 1.58 15.54 -10.01
C PHE A 58 2.25 16.84 -10.47
N LEU A 59 2.74 17.66 -9.54
CA LEU A 59 3.37 18.95 -9.84
C LEU A 59 4.65 18.83 -10.69
N GLN A 60 5.32 17.67 -10.69
CA GLN A 60 6.46 17.41 -11.59
C GLN A 60 6.10 17.58 -13.08
N TYR A 61 4.83 17.38 -13.44
CA TYR A 61 4.36 17.43 -14.83
C TYR A 61 3.74 18.77 -15.24
N VAL A 62 3.22 19.54 -14.28
CA VAL A 62 2.37 20.70 -14.58
C VAL A 62 2.85 22.02 -13.98
N SER A 63 3.74 22.00 -12.98
CA SER A 63 4.23 23.23 -12.37
C SER A 63 5.11 24.04 -13.34
N THR A 64 4.90 25.34 -13.43
CA THR A 64 5.79 26.26 -14.14
C THR A 64 7.07 26.56 -13.36
N ASP A 65 7.04 26.40 -12.05
CA ASP A 65 8.18 26.60 -11.15
C ASP A 65 9.08 25.35 -11.15
N LYS A 66 10.36 25.54 -11.49
CA LYS A 66 11.35 24.44 -11.55
C LYS A 66 11.60 23.84 -10.17
N ASP A 67 11.70 24.64 -9.13
CA ASP A 67 12.02 24.16 -7.78
C ASP A 67 10.88 23.29 -7.22
N ILE A 68 9.62 23.61 -7.57
CA ILE A 68 8.46 22.77 -7.26
C ILE A 68 8.51 21.47 -8.03
N ARG A 69 8.87 21.48 -9.33
CA ARG A 69 9.00 20.23 -10.10
C ARG A 69 10.08 19.33 -9.53
N ASP A 70 11.26 19.89 -9.21
CA ASP A 70 12.37 19.15 -8.66
C ASP A 70 11.99 18.53 -7.29
N ALA A 71 11.35 19.29 -6.40
CA ALA A 71 10.85 18.79 -5.12
C ALA A 71 9.80 17.67 -5.30
N SER A 72 8.95 17.78 -6.31
CA SER A 72 7.94 16.76 -6.66
C SER A 72 8.59 15.46 -7.15
N VAL A 73 9.64 15.54 -7.98
CA VAL A 73 10.42 14.38 -8.44
C VAL A 73 11.11 13.67 -7.27
N GLU A 74 11.74 14.42 -6.37
CA GLU A 74 12.38 13.81 -5.18
C GLU A 74 11.35 13.17 -4.25
N ALA A 75 10.18 13.77 -4.09
CA ALA A 75 9.08 13.19 -3.33
C ALA A 75 8.58 11.88 -3.96
N ASP A 76 8.45 11.82 -5.29
CA ASP A 76 8.06 10.62 -6.02
C ASP A 76 9.05 9.48 -5.81
N LYS A 77 10.36 9.75 -5.91
CA LYS A 77 11.41 8.77 -5.60
C LYS A 77 11.33 8.26 -4.16
N ALA A 78 11.07 9.14 -3.20
CA ALA A 78 10.93 8.74 -1.80
C ALA A 78 9.72 7.83 -1.58
N VAL A 79 8.58 8.13 -2.22
CA VAL A 79 7.37 7.28 -2.18
C VAL A 79 7.64 5.92 -2.80
N GLN A 80 8.35 5.87 -3.93
CA GLN A 80 8.70 4.63 -4.61
C GLN A 80 9.61 3.74 -3.75
N ALA A 81 10.69 4.31 -3.19
CA ALA A 81 11.59 3.58 -2.29
C ALA A 81 10.83 3.02 -1.08
N TRP A 82 10.01 3.86 -0.44
CA TRP A 82 9.18 3.44 0.70
C TRP A 82 8.18 2.32 0.32
N SER A 83 7.58 2.37 -0.87
CA SER A 83 6.61 1.37 -1.32
C SER A 83 7.22 -0.03 -1.42
N VAL A 84 8.49 -0.12 -1.83
CA VAL A 84 9.24 -1.38 -1.87
C VAL A 84 9.37 -1.98 -0.46
N ASP A 85 9.77 -1.17 0.51
CA ASP A 85 9.91 -1.60 1.90
C ASP A 85 8.56 -2.02 2.50
N MET A 86 7.51 -1.23 2.28
CA MET A 86 6.16 -1.49 2.75
C MET A 86 5.60 -2.82 2.22
N ILE A 87 5.82 -3.10 0.94
CA ILE A 87 5.37 -4.34 0.33
C ILE A 87 6.12 -5.54 0.88
N GLY A 88 7.41 -5.37 1.19
CA GLY A 88 8.27 -6.40 1.78
C GLY A 88 7.93 -6.78 3.23
N ARG A 89 7.01 -6.09 3.90
CA ARG A 89 6.65 -6.34 5.30
C ARG A 89 5.97 -7.70 5.50
N GLU A 90 6.73 -8.66 6.03
CA GLU A 90 6.25 -10.02 6.32
C GLU A 90 5.18 -10.03 7.42
N ASP A 91 5.35 -9.24 8.45
CA ASP A 91 4.43 -9.11 9.58
C ASP A 91 3.03 -8.66 9.16
N VAL A 92 2.95 -7.70 8.24
CA VAL A 92 1.69 -7.25 7.63
C VAL A 92 1.11 -8.33 6.72
N TYR A 93 1.97 -9.03 5.97
CA TYR A 93 1.52 -10.14 5.11
C TYR A 93 0.93 -11.28 5.92
N GLU A 94 1.56 -11.67 7.03
CA GLU A 94 1.01 -12.67 7.95
C GLU A 94 -0.38 -12.26 8.48
N ALA A 95 -0.54 -10.98 8.85
CA ALA A 95 -1.84 -10.48 9.30
C ALA A 95 -2.92 -10.59 8.21
N VAL A 96 -2.56 -10.32 6.95
CA VAL A 96 -3.48 -10.48 5.80
C VAL A 96 -3.82 -11.95 5.55
N LEU A 97 -2.86 -12.87 5.67
CA LEU A 97 -3.11 -14.32 5.55
C LEU A 97 -4.00 -14.86 6.68
N ASP A 98 -3.80 -14.40 7.90
CA ASP A 98 -4.67 -14.76 9.03
C ASP A 98 -6.10 -14.26 8.78
N ALA A 99 -6.28 -13.04 8.25
CA ALA A 99 -7.59 -12.52 7.86
C ALA A 99 -8.24 -13.35 6.73
N GLN A 100 -7.46 -13.81 5.75
CA GLN A 100 -7.95 -14.69 4.68
C GLN A 100 -8.40 -16.04 5.24
N LYS A 101 -7.60 -16.63 6.12
CA LYS A 101 -7.93 -17.89 6.79
C LYS A 101 -9.20 -17.76 7.63
N HIS A 102 -9.31 -16.69 8.40
CA HIS A 102 -10.49 -16.40 9.22
C HIS A 102 -11.76 -16.29 8.35
N ALA A 103 -11.69 -15.61 7.20
CA ALA A 103 -12.81 -15.51 6.29
C ALA A 103 -13.24 -16.86 5.70
N ALA A 104 -12.27 -17.76 5.42
CA ALA A 104 -12.56 -19.10 4.90
C ALA A 104 -13.14 -20.07 5.96
N GLU A 105 -12.68 -19.98 7.20
CA GLU A 105 -13.07 -20.91 8.28
C GLU A 105 -14.37 -20.51 8.98
N SER A 106 -14.67 -19.22 9.04
CA SER A 106 -15.73 -18.71 9.92
C SER A 106 -17.15 -18.98 9.43
N GLY A 107 -17.38 -19.48 8.22
CA GLY A 107 -18.74 -19.77 7.69
C GLY A 107 -19.85 -18.74 7.98
N THR A 108 -19.60 -17.86 8.96
CA THR A 108 -20.48 -16.83 9.49
C THR A 108 -20.14 -15.41 9.00
N VAL A 109 -18.92 -15.19 8.52
CA VAL A 109 -18.49 -13.90 7.97
C VAL A 109 -18.63 -13.97 6.44
N ASN A 110 -19.85 -13.75 5.93
CA ASN A 110 -20.07 -13.59 4.50
C ASN A 110 -19.49 -12.25 4.05
N LEU A 111 -18.24 -12.28 3.55
CA LEU A 111 -17.73 -11.15 2.77
C LEU A 111 -18.60 -10.98 1.52
N ASN A 112 -18.92 -9.75 1.19
CA ASN A 112 -19.56 -9.48 -0.08
C ASN A 112 -18.57 -9.73 -1.24
N PRO A 113 -19.03 -9.85 -2.50
CA PRO A 113 -18.16 -10.16 -3.63
C PRO A 113 -17.03 -9.14 -3.87
N GLU A 114 -17.21 -7.88 -3.49
CA GLU A 114 -16.19 -6.84 -3.60
C GLU A 114 -15.13 -7.01 -2.50
N GLU A 115 -15.54 -7.28 -1.29
CA GLU A 115 -14.64 -7.54 -0.15
C GLU A 115 -13.78 -8.77 -0.39
N GLN A 116 -14.38 -9.84 -0.92
CA GLN A 116 -13.65 -11.05 -1.30
C GLN A 116 -12.62 -10.77 -2.39
N ARG A 117 -13.01 -10.03 -3.44
CA ARG A 117 -12.07 -9.64 -4.51
C ARG A 117 -10.93 -8.77 -4.00
N LEU A 118 -11.19 -7.85 -3.08
CA LEU A 118 -10.15 -7.03 -2.47
C LEU A 118 -9.17 -7.88 -1.68
N LEU A 119 -9.66 -8.78 -0.83
CA LEU A 119 -8.85 -9.70 -0.04
C LEU A 119 -7.96 -10.57 -0.95
N ASP A 120 -8.54 -11.20 -1.97
CA ASP A 120 -7.83 -12.05 -2.90
C ASP A 120 -6.75 -11.28 -3.67
N ARG A 121 -7.04 -10.04 -4.07
CA ARG A 121 -6.10 -9.18 -4.77
C ARG A 121 -4.93 -8.77 -3.88
N VAL A 122 -5.18 -8.36 -2.65
CA VAL A 122 -4.12 -7.99 -1.68
C VAL A 122 -3.18 -9.17 -1.43
N VAL A 123 -3.73 -10.38 -1.25
CA VAL A 123 -2.94 -11.60 -1.10
C VAL A 123 -2.14 -11.92 -2.35
N LEU A 124 -2.77 -11.83 -3.54
CA LEU A 124 -2.12 -12.13 -4.81
C LEU A 124 -0.94 -11.18 -5.09
N GLU A 125 -1.11 -9.88 -4.89
CA GLU A 125 -0.06 -8.89 -5.11
C GLU A 125 1.15 -9.14 -4.21
N ARG A 126 0.91 -9.44 -2.93
CA ARG A 126 1.99 -9.76 -2.00
C ARG A 126 2.72 -11.06 -2.36
N LYS A 127 2.01 -12.09 -2.84
CA LYS A 127 2.61 -13.32 -3.36
C LYS A 127 3.46 -13.06 -4.60
N ARG A 128 3.00 -12.20 -5.53
CA ARG A 128 3.74 -11.82 -6.74
C ARG A 128 5.05 -11.10 -6.42
N ASN A 129 5.13 -10.43 -5.27
CA ASN A 129 6.35 -9.79 -4.78
C ASN A 129 7.26 -10.74 -3.98
N GLY A 130 7.00 -12.05 -4.06
CA GLY A 130 7.82 -13.08 -3.44
C GLY A 130 7.54 -13.31 -1.96
N LEU A 131 6.54 -12.64 -1.35
CA LEU A 131 6.11 -12.96 -0.01
C LEU A 131 5.42 -14.34 0.01
N GLY A 132 5.86 -15.20 0.92
CA GLY A 132 5.47 -16.62 0.94
C GLY A 132 6.53 -17.58 0.37
N LEU A 133 7.59 -17.05 -0.26
CA LEU A 133 8.78 -17.84 -0.56
C LEU A 133 9.71 -17.90 0.65
N GLU A 134 10.42 -19.01 0.80
CA GLU A 134 11.53 -19.11 1.76
C GLU A 134 12.56 -17.99 1.48
N LYS A 135 13.19 -17.44 2.53
CA LYS A 135 14.06 -16.27 2.45
C LYS A 135 15.10 -16.35 1.32
N HIS A 136 15.79 -17.50 1.18
CA HIS A 136 16.79 -17.68 0.12
C HIS A 136 16.20 -17.68 -1.31
N LYS A 137 15.00 -18.22 -1.49
CA LYS A 137 14.29 -18.19 -2.78
C LYS A 137 13.77 -16.80 -3.12
N ARG A 138 13.39 -16.02 -2.11
CA ARG A 138 13.00 -14.62 -2.30
C ARG A 138 14.17 -13.76 -2.75
N GLU A 139 15.34 -13.92 -2.12
CA GLU A 139 16.56 -13.21 -2.53
C GLU A 139 16.92 -13.54 -4.00
N GLN A 140 16.84 -14.83 -4.40
CA GLN A 140 17.04 -15.23 -5.79
C GLN A 140 15.97 -14.67 -6.73
N TYR A 141 14.69 -14.67 -6.29
CA TYR A 141 13.58 -14.11 -7.07
C TYR A 141 13.78 -12.61 -7.31
N GLN A 142 14.17 -11.85 -6.29
CA GLN A 142 14.44 -10.42 -6.40
C GLN A 142 15.65 -10.10 -7.29
N GLN A 143 16.65 -10.98 -7.37
CA GLN A 143 17.79 -10.81 -8.27
C GLN A 143 17.41 -11.01 -9.75
N VAL A 144 16.48 -11.91 -10.02
CA VAL A 144 16.05 -12.26 -11.40
C VAL A 144 14.87 -11.39 -11.85
N HIS A 145 14.02 -11.02 -10.90
CA HIS A 145 12.89 -10.14 -11.12
C HIS A 145 13.07 -8.94 -10.16
N PRO A 146 13.92 -7.96 -10.53
CA PRO A 146 13.92 -6.70 -9.80
C PRO A 146 12.47 -6.24 -9.73
N LEU A 147 12.04 -5.84 -8.53
CA LEU A 147 10.68 -5.32 -8.33
C LEU A 147 10.35 -4.41 -9.51
N PRO A 148 9.14 -4.52 -10.11
CA PRO A 148 8.81 -3.83 -11.35
C PRO A 148 9.31 -2.40 -11.26
N SER A 149 10.04 -1.99 -12.30
CA SER A 149 10.62 -0.65 -12.38
C SER A 149 9.59 0.37 -11.95
N GLU A 150 10.01 1.19 -11.08
CA GLU A 150 9.42 2.31 -10.35
C GLU A 150 8.10 2.91 -10.90
N GLU A 151 7.82 2.84 -12.20
CA GLU A 151 6.64 3.46 -12.83
C GLU A 151 5.36 2.61 -12.82
N SER A 152 5.45 1.29 -12.80
CA SER A 152 4.28 0.42 -13.01
C SER A 152 3.60 -0.02 -11.72
N PHE A 153 4.37 -0.30 -10.67
CA PHE A 153 3.86 -1.03 -9.51
C PHE A 153 3.11 -0.15 -8.49
N SER A 154 3.65 1.03 -8.21
CA SER A 154 3.06 1.95 -7.22
C SER A 154 1.69 2.45 -7.66
N ARG A 155 1.54 2.78 -8.96
CA ARG A 155 0.26 3.26 -9.53
C ARG A 155 -0.81 2.17 -9.56
N ASP A 156 -0.47 0.95 -9.95
CA ASP A 156 -1.48 -0.11 -10.14
C ASP A 156 -2.03 -0.63 -8.81
N PHE A 157 -1.18 -0.80 -7.80
CA PHE A 157 -1.61 -1.28 -6.48
C PHE A 157 -2.42 -0.22 -5.74
N LEU A 158 -1.91 0.99 -5.68
CA LEU A 158 -2.58 2.10 -5.02
C LEU A 158 -3.86 2.51 -5.76
N SER A 159 -3.83 2.56 -7.09
CA SER A 159 -5.01 2.83 -7.94
C SER A 159 -6.10 1.78 -7.78
N PHE A 160 -5.74 0.51 -7.61
CA PHE A 160 -6.71 -0.56 -7.37
C PHE A 160 -7.38 -0.42 -6.00
N LEU A 161 -6.62 -0.13 -4.94
CA LEU A 161 -7.18 0.12 -3.61
C LEU A 161 -8.10 1.35 -3.62
N LEU A 162 -7.75 2.39 -4.36
CA LEU A 162 -8.57 3.59 -4.58
C LEU A 162 -9.89 3.29 -5.30
N ALA A 163 -9.86 2.50 -6.36
CA ALA A 163 -11.07 2.14 -7.11
C ALA A 163 -12.08 1.43 -6.21
N THR A 164 -11.60 0.53 -5.34
CA THR A 164 -12.44 -0.22 -4.41
C THR A 164 -12.99 0.66 -3.29
N ALA A 165 -12.16 1.58 -2.75
CA ALA A 165 -12.59 2.52 -1.71
C ALA A 165 -13.62 3.56 -2.23
N LYS A 166 -13.44 4.06 -3.46
CA LYS A 166 -14.40 4.99 -4.10
C LYS A 166 -15.76 4.35 -4.33
N GLN A 167 -15.81 3.07 -4.69
CA GLN A 167 -17.05 2.35 -4.93
C GLN A 167 -17.86 2.12 -3.64
N LYS A 168 -17.17 2.00 -2.49
CA LYS A 168 -17.80 1.86 -1.17
C LYS A 168 -18.31 3.21 -0.61
N ALA A 169 -17.66 4.31 -0.95
CA ALA A 169 -18.06 5.67 -0.52
C ALA A 169 -19.25 6.25 -1.33
N ALA A 170 -19.59 5.64 -2.45
CA ALA A 170 -20.68 6.07 -3.34
C ALA A 170 -22.01 5.35 -3.04
N ARG A 171 -22.05 4.49 -2.03
CA ARG A 171 -23.25 3.80 -1.52
C ARG A 171 -23.59 4.29 -0.11
#